data_4eebdc72060e05bdbdf98b0b9b95d6c3
#
_entry.id   4eebdc72060e05bdbdf98b0b9b95d6c3
#
_cell.length_a   1.000
_cell.length_b   1.000
_cell.length_c   1.000
_cell.angle_alpha   90.00
_cell.angle_beta   90.00
_cell.angle_gamma   90.00
#
_symmetry.space_group_name_H-M   'P 1'
#
loop_
_entity.id
_entity.type
_entity.pdbx_description
1 polymer ?
#
loop_
_entity_poly.entity_id
_entity_poly.type
_entity_poly.pdbx_seq_one_letter_code
_entity_poly.pdbx_strand_id
1 'polypeptide(L)'
;WAVVLKFVSDFEAAFKGTPNQFAADAYDCVYVIKEAAEKAELTPDMSVSDMSDALKKAMTEIKVDRMTGKSITWSEDGEPTKDPTVVIVQGGVYKILHAE
;
A
#
# COMPACT_ATOMS: atom_id res chain seq x y z
N TRP A 1 -11.23 8.76 2.27
CA TRP A 1 -11.97 8.26 3.43
C TRP A 1 -12.91 7.10 3.06
N ALA A 2 -13.67 7.20 1.97
CA ALA A 2 -14.59 6.14 1.53
C ALA A 2 -13.91 4.79 1.27
N VAL A 3 -12.70 4.79 0.71
CA VAL A 3 -11.91 3.57 0.47
C VAL A 3 -11.55 2.87 1.78
N VAL A 4 -11.17 3.65 2.81
CA VAL A 4 -10.84 3.10 4.14
C VAL A 4 -12.06 2.44 4.77
N LEU A 5 -13.21 3.10 4.74
CA LEU A 5 -14.46 2.56 5.30
C LEU A 5 -14.88 1.28 4.58
N LYS A 6 -14.77 1.25 3.24
CA LYS A 6 -15.08 0.04 2.47
C LYS A 6 -14.13 -1.10 2.82
N PHE A 7 -12.82 -0.84 2.89
CA PHE A 7 -11.84 -1.85 3.29
C PHE A 7 -12.14 -2.45 4.65
N VAL A 8 -12.42 -1.61 5.67
CA VAL A 8 -12.76 -2.08 7.02
C VAL A 8 -14.02 -2.95 7.00
N SER A 9 -15.07 -2.49 6.33
CA SER A 9 -16.33 -3.23 6.22
C SER A 9 -16.16 -4.59 5.54
N ASP A 10 -15.44 -4.63 4.42
CA ASP A 10 -15.19 -5.87 3.68
C ASP A 10 -14.33 -6.85 4.48
N PHE A 11 -13.30 -6.33 5.17
CA PHE A 11 -12.43 -7.13 6.03
C PHE A 11 -13.20 -7.75 7.20
N GLU A 12 -14.02 -6.96 7.90
CA GLU A 12 -14.83 -7.44 9.02
C GLU A 12 -15.86 -8.47 8.57
N ALA A 13 -16.45 -8.29 7.40
CA ALA A 13 -17.38 -9.26 6.81
C ALA A 13 -16.70 -10.61 6.51
N ALA A 14 -15.46 -10.56 5.97
CA ALA A 14 -14.72 -11.75 5.57
C ALA A 14 -14.07 -12.48 6.76
N PHE A 15 -13.46 -11.74 7.69
CA PHE A 15 -12.59 -12.29 8.73
C PHE A 15 -13.14 -12.18 10.15
N LYS A 16 -14.29 -11.55 10.34
CA LYS A 16 -14.97 -11.38 11.66
C LYS A 16 -14.13 -10.67 12.73
N GLY A 17 -13.22 -9.78 12.30
CA GLY A 17 -12.36 -9.00 13.17
C GLY A 17 -11.95 -7.68 12.52
N THR A 18 -11.54 -6.71 13.32
CA THR A 18 -11.09 -5.40 12.84
C THR A 18 -9.69 -5.50 12.21
N PRO A 19 -9.47 -4.93 11.01
CA PRO A 19 -8.16 -4.96 10.38
C PRO A 19 -7.15 -4.09 11.16
N ASN A 20 -5.92 -4.54 11.20
CA ASN A 20 -4.79 -3.76 11.71
C ASN A 20 -4.04 -3.05 10.55
N GLN A 21 -2.99 -2.29 10.90
CA GLN A 21 -2.17 -1.60 9.90
C GLN A 21 -1.54 -2.56 8.86
N PHE A 22 -1.11 -3.75 9.28
CA PHE A 22 -0.48 -4.71 8.38
C PHE A 22 -1.46 -5.26 7.34
N ALA A 23 -2.73 -5.43 7.72
CA ALA A 23 -3.78 -5.79 6.76
C ALA A 23 -4.01 -4.68 5.74
N ALA A 24 -3.99 -3.42 6.16
CA ALA A 24 -4.12 -2.27 5.27
C ALA A 24 -2.90 -2.14 4.33
N ASP A 25 -1.69 -2.31 4.85
CA ASP A 25 -0.46 -2.30 4.05
C ASP A 25 -0.46 -3.42 3.01
N ALA A 26 -0.82 -4.64 3.39
CA ALA A 26 -0.91 -5.77 2.46
C ALA A 26 -1.97 -5.56 1.37
N TYR A 27 -3.11 -4.99 1.72
CA TYR A 27 -4.15 -4.63 0.75
C TYR A 27 -3.63 -3.60 -0.25
N ASP A 28 -2.97 -2.55 0.21
CA ASP A 28 -2.38 -1.53 -0.66
C ASP A 28 -1.28 -2.11 -1.56
N CYS A 29 -0.46 -3.05 -1.08
CA CYS A 29 0.58 -3.71 -1.88
C CYS A 29 0.03 -4.37 -3.15
N VAL A 30 -1.14 -5.01 -3.08
CA VAL A 30 -1.77 -5.64 -4.26
C VAL A 30 -2.07 -4.59 -5.34
N TYR A 31 -2.58 -3.43 -4.95
CA TYR A 31 -2.88 -2.35 -5.90
C TYR A 31 -1.62 -1.66 -6.44
N VAL A 32 -0.59 -1.51 -5.61
CA VAL A 32 0.72 -0.99 -6.04
C VAL A 32 1.34 -1.91 -7.08
N ILE A 33 1.33 -3.23 -6.84
CA ILE A 33 1.82 -4.22 -7.81
C ILE A 33 1.00 -4.15 -9.10
N LYS A 34 -0.33 -4.01 -9.01
CA LYS A 34 -1.19 -3.84 -10.18
C LYS A 34 -0.79 -2.61 -10.99
N GLU A 35 -0.63 -1.45 -10.37
CA GLU A 35 -0.23 -0.22 -11.05
C GLU A 35 1.17 -0.35 -11.70
N ALA A 36 2.13 -0.98 -11.00
CA ALA A 36 3.45 -1.25 -11.55
C ALA A 36 3.40 -2.22 -12.74
N ALA A 37 2.58 -3.26 -12.66
CA ALA A 37 2.40 -4.24 -13.73
C ALA A 37 1.77 -3.61 -14.99
N GLU A 38 0.77 -2.74 -14.79
CA GLU A 38 0.14 -1.97 -15.88
C GLU A 38 1.14 -0.98 -16.49
N LYS A 39 1.93 -0.27 -15.67
CA LYS A 39 2.98 0.65 -16.12
C LYS A 39 4.08 -0.08 -16.89
N ALA A 40 4.44 -1.29 -16.46
CA ALA A 40 5.44 -2.13 -17.10
C ALA A 40 4.92 -2.86 -18.35
N GLU A 41 3.63 -2.76 -18.66
CA GLU A 41 2.96 -3.46 -19.77
C GLU A 41 3.25 -4.98 -19.75
N LEU A 42 3.16 -5.59 -18.54
CA LEU A 42 3.47 -7.02 -18.38
C LEU A 42 2.49 -7.89 -19.18
N THR A 43 3.05 -8.94 -19.80
CA THR A 43 2.28 -9.94 -20.53
C THR A 43 2.54 -11.34 -19.99
N PRO A 44 1.59 -12.29 -20.11
CA PRO A 44 1.73 -13.63 -19.54
C PRO A 44 2.84 -14.49 -20.16
N ASP A 45 3.32 -14.10 -21.34
CA ASP A 45 4.38 -14.80 -22.10
C ASP A 45 5.79 -14.33 -21.74
N MET A 46 5.94 -13.28 -20.94
CA MET A 46 7.25 -12.81 -20.46
C MET A 46 7.90 -13.84 -19.55
N SER A 47 9.22 -13.95 -19.61
CA SER A 47 9.97 -14.73 -18.63
C SER A 47 9.86 -14.11 -17.23
N VAL A 48 10.01 -14.92 -16.18
CA VAL A 48 10.00 -14.41 -14.78
C VAL A 48 11.08 -13.34 -14.57
N SER A 49 12.26 -13.52 -15.17
CA SER A 49 13.35 -12.55 -15.09
C SER A 49 12.97 -11.22 -15.73
N ASP A 50 12.48 -11.25 -16.97
CA ASP A 50 12.08 -10.02 -17.69
C ASP A 50 10.93 -9.31 -16.98
N MET A 51 9.97 -10.07 -16.47
CA MET A 51 8.84 -9.55 -15.70
C MET A 51 9.30 -8.86 -14.42
N SER A 52 10.25 -9.46 -13.69
CA SER A 52 10.81 -8.89 -12.46
C SER A 52 11.60 -7.61 -12.71
N ASP A 53 12.41 -7.58 -13.78
CA ASP A 53 13.18 -6.39 -14.15
C ASP A 53 12.27 -5.24 -14.59
N ALA A 54 11.23 -5.56 -15.37
CA ALA A 54 10.22 -4.58 -15.79
C ALA A 54 9.44 -4.02 -14.60
N LEU A 55 9.03 -4.86 -13.65
CA LEU A 55 8.36 -4.43 -12.42
C LEU A 55 9.27 -3.55 -11.57
N LYS A 56 10.52 -3.94 -11.36
CA LYS A 56 11.50 -3.15 -10.59
C LYS A 56 11.63 -1.75 -11.18
N LYS A 57 11.79 -1.64 -12.49
CA LYS A 57 11.86 -0.36 -13.19
C LYS A 57 10.57 0.46 -13.01
N ALA A 58 9.40 -0.16 -13.24
CA ALA A 58 8.12 0.51 -13.12
C ALA A 58 7.88 1.04 -11.70
N MET A 59 8.29 0.31 -10.65
CA MET A 59 8.18 0.73 -9.26
C MET A 59 8.88 2.06 -8.98
N THR A 60 10.01 2.36 -9.65
CA THR A 60 10.70 3.65 -9.49
C THR A 60 10.07 4.80 -10.28
N GLU A 61 9.13 4.50 -11.17
CA GLU A 61 8.49 5.47 -12.06
C GLU A 61 7.04 5.79 -11.68
N ILE A 62 6.41 4.98 -10.82
CA ILE A 62 5.05 5.22 -10.36
C ILE A 62 5.00 6.13 -9.14
N LYS A 63 3.88 6.84 -9.01
CA LYS A 63 3.52 7.62 -7.83
C LYS A 63 2.08 7.34 -7.50
N VAL A 64 1.82 6.82 -6.33
CA VAL A 64 0.50 6.31 -5.96
C VAL A 64 -0.08 6.99 -4.72
N ASP A 65 -1.40 7.13 -4.72
CA ASP A 65 -2.19 7.51 -3.55
C ASP A 65 -2.95 6.28 -3.05
N ARG A 66 -2.62 5.83 -1.85
CA ARG A 66 -3.23 4.65 -1.23
C ARG A 66 -3.79 4.96 0.16
N MET A 67 -4.47 4.01 0.78
CA MET A 67 -4.99 4.15 2.15
C MET A 67 -3.89 4.49 3.15
N THR A 68 -2.73 3.85 2.99
CA THR A 68 -1.63 3.92 3.94
C THR A 68 -0.64 5.05 3.66
N GLY A 69 -0.83 5.82 2.60
CA GLY A 69 0.02 6.97 2.29
C GLY A 69 -0.39 7.71 1.02
N LYS A 70 0.03 8.96 0.94
CA LYS A 70 -0.18 9.84 -0.21
C LYS A 70 1.13 10.04 -0.96
N SER A 71 1.02 10.14 -2.28
CA SER A 71 2.17 10.42 -3.16
C SER A 71 3.37 9.48 -2.93
N ILE A 72 3.10 8.21 -2.64
CA ILE A 72 4.14 7.22 -2.38
C ILE A 72 4.92 6.96 -3.66
N THR A 73 6.23 7.05 -3.58
CA THR A 73 7.20 6.69 -4.62
C THR A 73 8.24 5.74 -4.02
N TRP A 74 9.05 5.11 -4.86
CA TRP A 74 10.11 4.19 -4.42
C TRP A 74 11.44 4.60 -5.03
N SER A 75 12.51 4.54 -4.22
CA SER A 75 13.89 4.71 -4.68
C SER A 75 14.37 3.46 -5.44
N GLU A 76 15.53 3.56 -6.09
CA GLU A 76 16.17 2.42 -6.76
C GLU A 76 16.55 1.30 -5.77
N ASP A 77 16.77 1.65 -4.50
CA ASP A 77 17.04 0.72 -3.40
C ASP A 77 15.78 0.10 -2.80
N GLY A 78 14.60 0.50 -3.30
CA GLY A 78 13.29 -0.03 -2.87
C GLY A 78 12.69 0.65 -1.64
N GLU A 79 13.24 1.79 -1.19
CA GLU A 79 12.69 2.54 -0.07
C GLU A 79 11.46 3.36 -0.50
N PRO A 80 10.30 3.19 0.17
CA PRO A 80 9.13 4.01 -0.09
C PRO A 80 9.25 5.38 0.57
N THR A 81 8.80 6.43 -0.12
CA THR A 81 8.59 7.76 0.47
C THR A 81 7.23 7.81 1.15
N LYS A 82 7.17 7.36 2.39
CA LYS A 82 5.93 7.26 3.15
C LYS A 82 6.08 8.00 4.47
N ASP A 83 5.24 9.03 4.70
CA ASP A 83 5.27 9.78 5.93
C ASP A 83 4.82 8.94 7.12
N PRO A 84 5.51 9.01 8.26
CA PRO A 84 5.10 8.29 9.45
C PRO A 84 3.84 8.89 10.06
N THR A 85 2.96 8.04 10.58
CA THR A 85 1.82 8.45 11.39
C THR A 85 2.17 8.24 12.86
N VAL A 86 2.21 9.33 13.63
CA VAL A 86 2.47 9.26 15.07
C VAL A 86 1.18 8.91 15.80
N VAL A 87 1.27 7.94 16.69
CA VAL A 87 0.14 7.50 17.52
C VAL A 87 0.49 7.55 19.00
N ILE A 88 -0.51 7.75 19.83
CA ILE A 88 -0.39 7.62 21.30
C ILE A 88 -1.27 6.46 21.79
N VAL A 89 -0.91 5.85 22.88
CA VAL A 89 -1.74 4.89 23.60
C VAL A 89 -2.52 5.65 24.67
N GLN A 90 -3.84 5.66 24.53
CA GLN A 90 -4.73 6.32 25.49
C GLN A 90 -5.91 5.42 25.81
N GLY A 91 -6.08 5.06 27.06
CA GLY A 91 -7.15 4.13 27.48
C GLY A 91 -6.99 2.73 26.89
N GLY A 92 -5.76 2.28 26.64
CA GLY A 92 -5.45 0.95 26.05
C GLY A 92 -5.67 0.84 24.53
N VAL A 93 -5.95 1.95 23.85
CA VAL A 93 -6.13 1.98 22.38
C VAL A 93 -5.20 2.98 21.73
N TYR A 94 -4.81 2.69 20.46
CA TYR A 94 -4.04 3.61 19.64
C TYR A 94 -4.93 4.75 19.12
N LYS A 95 -4.45 5.97 19.28
CA LYS A 95 -5.06 7.18 18.70
C LYS A 95 -4.02 7.95 17.91
N ILE A 96 -4.43 8.48 16.76
CA ILE A 96 -3.56 9.35 15.97
C ILE A 96 -3.28 10.63 16.78
N LEU A 97 -1.99 10.97 16.90
CA LEU A 97 -1.57 12.23 17.49
C LEU A 97 -1.64 13.31 16.41
N HIS A 98 -2.61 14.21 16.51
CA HIS A 98 -2.65 15.39 15.65
C HIS A 98 -1.73 16.44 16.28
N ALA A 99 -0.77 16.96 15.49
CA ALA A 99 -0.06 18.18 15.86
C ALA A 99 -1.06 19.35 15.81
N GLU A 100 -1.16 20.11 16.90
CA GLU A 100 -1.93 21.36 16.95
C GLU A 100 -1.22 22.44 16.12
#